data_051624a132f7c21a5d1ab29144cf1e29
#
_entry.id   051624a132f7c21a5d1ab29144cf1e29
#
_cell.length_a   1.000
_cell.length_b   1.000
_cell.length_c   1.000
_cell.angle_alpha   90.00
_cell.angle_beta   90.00
_cell.angle_gamma   90.00
#
_symmetry.space_group_name_H-M   'P 1'
#
loop_
_entity.id
_entity.type
_entity.pdbx_description
1 polymer ?
#
loop_
_entity_poly.entity_id
_entity_poly.type
_entity_poly.pdbx_seq_one_letter_code
_entity_poly.pdbx_strand_id
1 'polypeptide(L)'
;MGKKNTDAGADASEFRAAVRDVKPLPQSPPLAGMAAPKPRPRLRKPSGSTAQNLDELMPLVATPSLEASPQDIAAGATLSFQRAGVRPQVMRRLRRGLYPAEDELDLHGLNQTAARDRLADFLARSRDAGRRCVRIIHGKGYRSGARGPVLKIAVDLWLRRHMDVMAFTSAKGIDGGTGAVYVLLRG
;
A
#
# COMPACT_ATOMS: atom_id res chain seq x y z
N MET A 1 36.89 -39.77 -17.73
CA MET A 1 35.86 -40.20 -18.71
C MET A 1 34.65 -39.29 -18.54
N GLY A 2 34.52 -38.37 -19.48
CA GLY A 2 33.45 -37.36 -19.48
C GLY A 2 32.13 -37.94 -19.97
N LYS A 3 31.02 -37.54 -19.34
CA LYS A 3 29.68 -37.65 -19.93
C LYS A 3 29.24 -36.26 -20.37
N LYS A 4 29.18 -36.08 -21.69
CA LYS A 4 28.66 -34.89 -22.37
C LYS A 4 27.15 -34.85 -22.21
N ASN A 5 26.64 -33.72 -21.73
CA ASN A 5 25.22 -33.34 -21.84
C ASN A 5 24.86 -33.11 -23.31
N THR A 6 24.03 -33.98 -23.86
CA THR A 6 23.50 -33.89 -25.23
C THR A 6 21.98 -33.77 -25.25
N ASP A 7 21.37 -33.03 -24.28
CA ASP A 7 19.93 -32.94 -24.18
C ASP A 7 19.34 -31.56 -24.51
N ALA A 8 20.17 -30.57 -24.79
CA ALA A 8 19.70 -29.22 -25.14
C ALA A 8 19.35 -29.05 -26.64
N GLY A 9 19.67 -30.02 -27.49
CA GLY A 9 19.42 -29.95 -28.93
C GLY A 9 18.07 -30.50 -29.40
N ALA A 10 17.52 -31.44 -28.67
CA ALA A 10 16.26 -32.08 -28.99
C ALA A 10 15.05 -31.16 -28.70
N ASP A 11 15.08 -30.46 -27.57
CA ASP A 11 14.02 -29.56 -27.12
C ASP A 11 13.81 -28.34 -28.03
N ALA A 12 14.91 -27.81 -28.59
CA ALA A 12 14.86 -26.70 -29.53
C ALA A 12 14.34 -27.10 -30.93
N SER A 13 14.48 -28.38 -31.33
CA SER A 13 13.95 -28.89 -32.59
C SER A 13 12.46 -29.17 -32.53
N GLU A 14 11.98 -29.70 -31.40
CA GLU A 14 10.55 -29.92 -31.15
C GLU A 14 9.77 -28.61 -31.06
N PHE A 15 10.33 -27.60 -30.36
CA PHE A 15 9.73 -26.27 -30.31
C PHE A 15 9.62 -25.63 -31.70
N ARG A 16 10.65 -25.71 -32.53
CA ARG A 16 10.59 -25.19 -33.91
C ARG A 16 9.60 -25.93 -34.81
N ALA A 17 9.39 -27.21 -34.54
CA ALA A 17 8.38 -28.00 -35.25
C ALA A 17 6.96 -27.59 -34.84
N ALA A 18 6.74 -27.34 -33.54
CA ALA A 18 5.44 -26.95 -33.01
C ALA A 18 5.00 -25.53 -33.42
N VAL A 19 5.94 -24.62 -33.69
CA VAL A 19 5.61 -23.24 -34.10
C VAL A 19 5.68 -23.02 -35.64
N ARG A 20 5.80 -24.07 -36.43
CA ARG A 20 5.91 -23.96 -37.89
C ARG A 20 4.67 -23.35 -38.58
N ASP A 21 3.49 -23.53 -37.96
CA ASP A 21 2.21 -23.04 -38.44
C ASP A 21 1.75 -21.72 -37.81
N VAL A 22 2.57 -21.13 -36.96
CA VAL A 22 2.23 -19.86 -36.32
C VAL A 22 2.58 -18.72 -37.27
N LYS A 23 1.56 -18.07 -37.83
CA LYS A 23 1.72 -16.85 -38.61
C LYS A 23 2.21 -15.72 -37.72
N PRO A 24 3.38 -15.10 -37.93
CA PRO A 24 3.83 -13.96 -37.17
C PRO A 24 2.80 -12.84 -37.29
N LEU A 25 2.43 -12.24 -36.14
CA LEU A 25 1.62 -11.04 -36.16
C LEU A 25 2.33 -9.94 -36.94
N PRO A 26 1.63 -9.22 -37.83
CA PRO A 26 2.22 -8.10 -38.57
C PRO A 26 2.73 -7.08 -37.53
N GLN A 27 4.02 -6.77 -37.60
CA GLN A 27 4.60 -5.71 -36.78
C GLN A 27 3.93 -4.41 -37.23
N SER A 28 3.18 -3.80 -36.34
CA SER A 28 2.64 -2.46 -36.58
C SER A 28 3.81 -1.51 -36.85
N PRO A 29 3.76 -0.70 -37.91
CA PRO A 29 4.81 0.28 -38.14
C PRO A 29 4.95 1.20 -36.94
N PRO A 30 6.16 1.65 -36.57
CA PRO A 30 6.33 2.59 -35.49
C PRO A 30 5.50 3.83 -35.81
N LEU A 31 4.68 4.26 -34.86
CA LEU A 31 3.91 5.49 -34.94
C LEU A 31 4.89 6.66 -35.11
N ALA A 32 5.18 7.02 -36.35
CA ALA A 32 5.90 8.22 -36.70
C ALA A 32 5.00 9.40 -36.30
N GLY A 33 5.38 10.17 -35.26
CA GLY A 33 4.70 11.41 -34.94
C GLY A 33 4.42 11.72 -33.46
N MET A 34 4.91 10.93 -32.51
CA MET A 34 4.91 11.41 -31.12
C MET A 34 6.18 12.23 -30.88
N ALA A 35 6.06 13.54 -31.04
CA ALA A 35 7.08 14.49 -30.59
C ALA A 35 7.43 14.21 -29.13
N ALA A 36 8.73 14.14 -28.84
CA ALA A 36 9.22 13.96 -27.47
C ALA A 36 8.55 14.96 -26.53
N PRO A 37 8.11 14.55 -25.34
CA PRO A 37 7.50 15.46 -24.41
C PRO A 37 8.48 16.59 -24.07
N LYS A 38 8.04 17.82 -24.24
CA LYS A 38 8.82 19.02 -23.89
C LYS A 38 9.28 18.91 -22.46
N PRO A 39 10.54 19.23 -22.14
CA PRO A 39 11.05 19.21 -20.76
C PRO A 39 10.18 20.13 -19.89
N ARG A 40 9.70 19.59 -18.78
CA ARG A 40 8.92 20.35 -17.79
C ARG A 40 9.77 21.49 -17.25
N PRO A 41 9.22 22.70 -17.08
CA PRO A 41 9.95 23.80 -16.48
C PRO A 41 10.49 23.40 -15.11
N ARG A 42 11.79 23.51 -14.89
CA ARG A 42 12.38 23.36 -13.56
C ARG A 42 11.87 24.52 -12.71
N LEU A 43 11.11 24.22 -11.67
CA LEU A 43 10.78 25.18 -10.63
C LEU A 43 12.11 25.73 -10.07
N ARG A 44 12.36 27.01 -10.28
CA ARG A 44 13.45 27.76 -9.65
C ARG A 44 13.23 27.69 -8.14
N LYS A 45 14.20 27.15 -7.42
CA LYS A 45 14.27 27.32 -5.96
C LYS A 45 14.33 28.81 -5.66
N PRO A 46 13.51 29.35 -4.76
CA PRO A 46 13.71 30.70 -4.30
C PRO A 46 15.03 30.76 -3.54
N SER A 47 15.99 31.47 -4.11
CA SER A 47 17.18 31.96 -3.40
C SER A 47 16.76 33.22 -2.66
N GLY A 48 16.74 33.17 -1.36
CA GLY A 48 16.41 34.34 -0.54
C GLY A 48 16.67 34.00 0.91
N SER A 49 17.92 34.24 1.32
CA SER A 49 18.31 34.37 2.71
C SER A 49 17.55 35.51 3.36
N THR A 50 16.80 35.26 4.39
CA THR A 50 16.65 36.19 5.50
C THR A 50 16.38 35.34 6.74
N ALA A 51 17.45 35.03 7.42
CA ALA A 51 17.40 34.61 8.79
C ALA A 51 17.02 35.83 9.62
N GLN A 52 15.86 35.86 10.19
CA GLN A 52 15.56 36.66 11.38
C GLN A 52 14.58 35.91 12.23
N ASN A 53 15.10 35.37 13.29
CA ASN A 53 14.57 35.14 14.62
C ASN A 53 13.09 35.50 14.81
N LEU A 54 12.24 34.46 14.87
CA LEU A 54 10.98 34.47 15.60
C LEU A 54 10.89 33.15 16.35
N ASP A 55 11.91 32.95 17.20
CA ASP A 55 11.87 32.02 18.29
C ASP A 55 11.41 32.86 19.50
N GLU A 56 10.13 32.91 19.71
CA GLU A 56 9.49 33.19 21.01
C GLU A 56 7.99 33.38 20.80
N LEU A 57 7.26 32.66 21.58
CA LEU A 57 5.82 32.72 21.82
C LEU A 57 4.90 32.05 20.80
N MET A 58 4.79 30.72 20.92
CA MET A 58 3.47 30.08 20.91
C MET A 58 3.55 28.72 21.59
N PRO A 59 2.70 28.39 22.58
CA PRO A 59 2.66 27.04 23.14
C PRO A 59 2.18 26.07 22.07
N LEU A 60 2.97 25.05 21.88
CA LEU A 60 2.77 23.95 20.96
C LEU A 60 1.51 23.16 21.35
N VAL A 61 0.35 23.64 20.96
CA VAL A 61 -0.83 22.78 20.82
C VAL A 61 -0.60 22.02 19.51
N ALA A 62 -0.02 20.84 19.63
CA ALA A 62 0.03 19.88 18.55
C ALA A 62 -1.40 19.47 18.20
N THR A 63 -2.03 20.25 17.34
CA THR A 63 -3.22 19.79 16.63
C THR A 63 -2.79 18.59 15.81
N PRO A 64 -3.43 17.41 15.99
CA PRO A 64 -3.18 16.31 15.08
C PRO A 64 -3.56 16.79 13.69
N SER A 65 -2.61 16.80 12.74
CA SER A 65 -2.85 17.13 11.34
C SER A 65 -3.92 16.19 10.78
N LEU A 66 -5.13 16.68 10.77
CA LEU A 66 -6.34 16.02 10.23
C LEU A 66 -6.47 16.37 8.75
N GLU A 67 -5.36 16.38 8.01
CA GLU A 67 -5.36 16.81 6.62
C GLU A 67 -4.76 15.78 5.68
N ALA A 68 -5.44 14.64 5.57
CA ALA A 68 -5.53 13.95 4.31
C ALA A 68 -7.02 13.69 4.08
N SER A 69 -7.62 14.46 3.21
CA SER A 69 -8.96 14.16 2.72
C SER A 69 -9.00 12.71 2.24
N PRO A 70 -10.02 11.93 2.61
CA PRO A 70 -10.14 10.53 2.19
C PRO A 70 -10.10 10.34 0.67
N GLN A 71 -10.26 11.43 -0.09
CA GLN A 71 -10.33 11.45 -1.55
C GLN A 71 -8.95 11.41 -2.23
N ASP A 72 -7.85 11.67 -1.51
CA ASP A 72 -6.50 11.76 -2.09
C ASP A 72 -5.67 10.47 -1.94
N ILE A 73 -6.27 9.40 -1.39
CA ILE A 73 -5.56 8.13 -1.21
C ILE A 73 -5.45 7.40 -2.54
N ALA A 74 -4.36 7.61 -3.26
CA ALA A 74 -4.04 6.84 -4.45
C ALA A 74 -3.85 5.34 -4.13
N ALA A 75 -4.04 4.46 -5.12
CA ALA A 75 -3.89 3.01 -4.95
C ALA A 75 -2.51 2.62 -4.36
N GLY A 76 -1.45 3.34 -4.75
CA GLY A 76 -0.08 3.13 -4.27
C GLY A 76 0.28 3.86 -2.96
N ALA A 77 -0.59 4.73 -2.41
CA ALA A 77 -0.28 5.48 -1.21
C ALA A 77 -0.15 4.58 0.03
N THR A 78 0.73 4.92 0.94
CA THR A 78 0.85 4.25 2.25
C THR A 78 -0.15 4.83 3.23
N LEU A 79 -0.87 3.97 3.93
CA LEU A 79 -1.70 4.37 5.07
C LEU A 79 -0.84 4.47 6.32
N SER A 80 -1.12 5.45 7.17
CA SER A 80 -0.46 5.58 8.46
C SER A 80 -1.32 6.42 9.40
N PHE A 81 -1.48 5.95 10.62
CA PHE A 81 -2.21 6.63 11.67
C PHE A 81 -1.66 6.23 13.04
N GLN A 82 -1.66 7.18 13.98
CA GLN A 82 -1.37 6.90 15.38
C GLN A 82 -2.21 7.82 16.26
N ARG A 83 -2.72 7.29 17.38
CA ARG A 83 -3.37 8.11 18.41
C ARG A 83 -2.34 8.85 19.24
N ALA A 84 -2.79 9.93 19.86
CA ALA A 84 -2.01 10.60 20.91
C ALA A 84 -1.60 9.60 22.00
N GLY A 85 -0.34 9.68 22.44
CA GLY A 85 0.22 8.75 23.42
C GLY A 85 0.93 7.51 22.83
N VAL A 86 0.78 7.22 21.56
CA VAL A 86 1.57 6.16 20.90
C VAL A 86 3.00 6.69 20.64
N ARG A 87 3.99 6.03 21.26
CA ARG A 87 5.40 6.45 21.13
C ARG A 87 5.88 6.28 19.68
N PRO A 88 6.71 7.20 19.15
CA PRO A 88 7.25 7.08 17.78
C PRO A 88 8.02 5.78 17.53
N GLN A 89 8.63 5.19 18.58
CA GLN A 89 9.31 3.91 18.49
C GLN A 89 8.34 2.77 18.15
N VAL A 90 7.12 2.80 18.71
CA VAL A 90 6.07 1.79 18.43
C VAL A 90 5.69 1.85 16.95
N MET A 91 5.46 3.05 16.41
CA MET A 91 5.19 3.22 14.97
C MET A 91 6.32 2.73 14.08
N ARG A 92 7.58 3.03 14.44
CA ARG A 92 8.74 2.52 13.68
C ARG A 92 8.79 1.00 13.68
N ARG A 93 8.54 0.35 14.82
CA ARG A 93 8.48 -1.11 14.93
C ARG A 93 7.32 -1.69 14.13
N LEU A 94 6.14 -1.05 14.17
CA LEU A 94 4.96 -1.48 13.41
C LEU A 94 5.23 -1.44 11.90
N ARG A 95 5.80 -0.34 11.39
CA ARG A 95 6.19 -0.21 9.98
C ARG A 95 7.22 -1.27 9.53
N ARG A 96 8.11 -1.66 10.44
CA ARG A 96 9.08 -2.73 10.19
C ARG A 96 8.47 -4.13 10.34
N GLY A 97 7.19 -4.26 10.67
CA GLY A 97 6.54 -5.55 10.92
C GLY A 97 7.23 -6.35 12.03
N LEU A 98 7.70 -5.66 13.08
CA LEU A 98 8.34 -6.27 14.23
C LEU A 98 7.33 -6.73 15.29
N TYR A 99 6.06 -6.43 15.11
CA TYR A 99 4.97 -7.02 15.87
C TYR A 99 4.43 -8.20 15.07
N PRO A 100 4.39 -9.41 15.63
CA PRO A 100 3.77 -10.54 14.96
C PRO A 100 2.28 -10.25 14.73
N ALA A 101 1.79 -10.51 13.53
CA ALA A 101 0.36 -10.48 13.28
C ALA A 101 -0.25 -11.72 13.93
N GLU A 102 -1.01 -11.53 15.01
CA GLU A 102 -1.63 -12.61 15.79
C GLU A 102 -2.91 -13.12 15.13
N ASP A 103 -3.49 -12.33 14.22
CA ASP A 103 -4.63 -12.72 13.40
C ASP A 103 -4.68 -11.91 12.10
N GLU A 104 -5.50 -12.39 11.16
CA GLU A 104 -5.63 -11.79 9.84
C GLU A 104 -7.08 -11.76 9.38
N LEU A 105 -7.45 -10.65 8.74
CA LEU A 105 -8.74 -10.47 8.10
C LEU A 105 -8.55 -10.09 6.63
N ASP A 106 -9.14 -10.88 5.76
CA ASP A 106 -9.18 -10.58 4.34
C ASP A 106 -10.53 -9.98 3.93
N LEU A 107 -10.48 -8.76 3.40
CA LEU A 107 -11.63 -7.98 2.93
C LEU A 107 -11.61 -7.80 1.41
N HIS A 108 -10.56 -8.26 0.72
CA HIS A 108 -10.44 -8.00 -0.70
C HIS A 108 -11.63 -8.58 -1.48
N GLY A 109 -12.10 -7.84 -2.47
CA GLY A 109 -13.26 -8.27 -3.30
C GLY A 109 -14.63 -8.11 -2.64
N LEU A 110 -14.70 -7.74 -1.37
CA LEU A 110 -15.98 -7.46 -0.71
C LEU A 110 -16.54 -6.09 -1.09
N ASN A 111 -17.85 -5.94 -1.00
CA ASN A 111 -18.48 -4.62 -1.00
C ASN A 111 -18.27 -3.91 0.34
N GLN A 112 -18.49 -2.59 0.39
CA GLN A 112 -18.24 -1.78 1.59
C GLN A 112 -19.04 -2.23 2.80
N THR A 113 -20.32 -2.60 2.63
CA THR A 113 -21.20 -3.01 3.74
C THR A 113 -20.68 -4.29 4.36
N ALA A 114 -20.48 -5.34 3.56
CA ALA A 114 -19.96 -6.60 4.05
C ALA A 114 -18.55 -6.48 4.65
N ALA A 115 -17.71 -5.62 4.07
CA ALA A 115 -16.37 -5.37 4.60
C ALA A 115 -16.42 -4.67 5.96
N ARG A 116 -17.34 -3.71 6.14
CA ARG A 116 -17.53 -3.00 7.40
C ARG A 116 -17.98 -3.93 8.53
N ASP A 117 -18.99 -4.76 8.25
CA ASP A 117 -19.53 -5.70 9.23
C ASP A 117 -18.48 -6.73 9.66
N ARG A 118 -17.78 -7.33 8.68
CA ARG A 118 -16.67 -8.26 8.98
C ARG A 118 -15.53 -7.62 9.75
N LEU A 119 -15.19 -6.37 9.43
CA LEU A 119 -14.16 -5.63 10.17
C LEU A 119 -14.56 -5.38 11.61
N ALA A 120 -15.80 -4.95 11.86
CA ALA A 120 -16.31 -4.70 13.21
C ALA A 120 -16.28 -5.97 14.05
N ASP A 121 -16.80 -7.09 13.54
CA ASP A 121 -16.79 -8.38 14.21
C ASP A 121 -15.38 -8.90 14.48
N PHE A 122 -14.47 -8.72 13.51
CA PHE A 122 -13.08 -9.13 13.65
C PHE A 122 -12.35 -8.34 14.74
N LEU A 123 -12.51 -7.02 14.77
CA LEU A 123 -11.87 -6.18 15.79
C LEU A 123 -12.39 -6.48 17.20
N ALA A 124 -13.71 -6.71 17.33
CA ALA A 124 -14.31 -7.11 18.61
C ALA A 124 -13.72 -8.44 19.10
N ARG A 125 -13.72 -9.47 18.27
CA ARG A 125 -13.14 -10.79 18.61
C ARG A 125 -11.63 -10.72 18.91
N SER A 126 -10.91 -9.90 18.17
CA SER A 126 -9.46 -9.72 18.39
C SER A 126 -9.18 -9.07 19.73
N ARG A 127 -9.98 -8.06 20.11
CA ARG A 127 -9.90 -7.42 21.43
C ARG A 127 -10.23 -8.42 22.54
N ASP A 128 -11.34 -9.16 22.42
CA ASP A 128 -11.79 -10.11 23.42
C ASP A 128 -10.79 -11.27 23.60
N ALA A 129 -10.06 -11.63 22.54
CA ALA A 129 -8.96 -12.59 22.58
C ALA A 129 -7.63 -11.98 23.07
N GLY A 130 -7.58 -10.70 23.44
CA GLY A 130 -6.37 -10.01 23.92
C GLY A 130 -5.28 -9.81 22.86
N ARG A 131 -5.63 -9.89 21.58
CA ARG A 131 -4.66 -9.71 20.47
C ARG A 131 -4.20 -8.26 20.40
N ARG A 132 -2.88 -8.08 20.22
CA ARG A 132 -2.25 -6.75 20.20
C ARG A 132 -1.98 -6.25 18.80
N CYS A 133 -1.68 -7.12 17.87
CA CYS A 133 -1.38 -6.75 16.49
C CYS A 133 -2.08 -7.69 15.53
N VAL A 134 -2.82 -7.10 14.59
CA VAL A 134 -3.55 -7.87 13.56
C VAL A 134 -3.26 -7.31 12.18
N ARG A 135 -3.43 -8.13 11.14
CA ARG A 135 -3.30 -7.74 9.74
C ARG A 135 -4.66 -7.68 9.08
N ILE A 136 -4.92 -6.63 8.30
CA ILE A 136 -6.14 -6.47 7.52
C ILE A 136 -5.77 -6.26 6.06
N ILE A 137 -6.28 -7.12 5.18
CA ILE A 137 -6.05 -7.08 3.73
C ILE A 137 -7.28 -6.47 3.08
N HIS A 138 -7.14 -5.27 2.53
CA HIS A 138 -8.22 -4.55 1.83
C HIS A 138 -8.04 -4.53 0.30
N GLY A 139 -6.90 -5.01 -0.17
CA GLY A 139 -6.54 -4.97 -1.57
C GLY A 139 -6.02 -3.61 -2.03
N LYS A 140 -5.32 -3.59 -3.16
CA LYS A 140 -4.74 -2.36 -3.74
C LYS A 140 -5.76 -1.51 -4.49
N GLY A 141 -6.93 -2.06 -4.81
CA GLY A 141 -7.99 -1.33 -5.50
C GLY A 141 -7.84 -1.22 -7.02
N TYR A 142 -6.91 -1.97 -7.64
CA TYR A 142 -6.71 -1.92 -9.10
C TYR A 142 -7.96 -2.32 -9.91
N ARG A 143 -8.85 -3.13 -9.35
CA ARG A 143 -10.09 -3.57 -10.00
C ARG A 143 -11.26 -2.60 -9.81
N SER A 144 -11.10 -1.54 -9.02
CA SER A 144 -12.19 -0.59 -8.73
C SER A 144 -12.43 0.45 -9.83
N GLY A 145 -11.68 0.40 -10.93
CA GLY A 145 -11.81 1.31 -12.07
C GLY A 145 -11.67 2.78 -11.66
N ALA A 146 -12.49 3.65 -12.25
CA ALA A 146 -12.47 5.09 -12.00
C ALA A 146 -12.81 5.51 -10.55
N ARG A 147 -13.40 4.61 -9.74
CA ARG A 147 -13.72 4.87 -8.33
C ARG A 147 -12.51 4.76 -7.40
N GLY A 148 -11.36 4.36 -7.91
CA GLY A 148 -10.13 4.21 -7.11
C GLY A 148 -10.22 3.11 -6.05
N PRO A 149 -9.35 3.12 -5.03
CA PRO A 149 -9.23 2.06 -4.03
C PRO A 149 -10.29 2.19 -2.91
N VAL A 150 -11.55 1.94 -3.25
CA VAL A 150 -12.72 2.15 -2.39
C VAL A 150 -12.58 1.53 -1.01
N LEU A 151 -12.20 0.24 -0.90
CA LEU A 151 -12.05 -0.43 0.39
C LEU A 151 -10.88 0.11 1.20
N LYS A 152 -9.79 0.50 0.56
CA LYS A 152 -8.64 1.08 1.23
C LYS A 152 -9.01 2.38 1.94
N ILE A 153 -9.73 3.27 1.25
CA ILE A 153 -10.22 4.54 1.80
C ILE A 153 -11.19 4.28 2.95
N ALA A 154 -12.13 3.35 2.75
CA ALA A 154 -13.11 3.00 3.75
C ALA A 154 -12.47 2.40 5.02
N VAL A 155 -11.52 1.47 4.86
CA VAL A 155 -10.79 0.85 5.97
C VAL A 155 -9.97 1.89 6.75
N ASP A 156 -9.27 2.80 6.07
CA ASP A 156 -8.55 3.90 6.73
C ASP A 156 -9.49 4.71 7.63
N LEU A 157 -10.65 5.10 7.09
CA LEU A 157 -11.63 5.89 7.82
C LEU A 157 -12.24 5.13 9.02
N TRP A 158 -12.57 3.85 8.85
CA TRP A 158 -13.16 3.03 9.90
C TRP A 158 -12.16 2.77 11.03
N LEU A 159 -10.91 2.45 10.71
CA LEU A 159 -9.86 2.21 11.70
C LEU A 159 -9.52 3.46 12.51
N ARG A 160 -9.48 4.64 11.91
CA ARG A 160 -9.27 5.92 12.63
C ARG A 160 -10.37 6.18 13.66
N ARG A 161 -11.59 5.80 13.36
CA ARG A 161 -12.76 6.00 14.24
C ARG A 161 -12.90 4.93 15.30
N HIS A 162 -12.29 3.75 15.12
CA HIS A 162 -12.45 2.63 16.04
C HIS A 162 -11.67 2.86 17.34
N MET A 163 -12.34 2.80 18.50
CA MET A 163 -11.75 3.19 19.78
C MET A 163 -10.58 2.31 20.23
N ASP A 164 -10.60 1.03 19.90
CA ASP A 164 -9.56 0.07 20.30
C ASP A 164 -8.33 0.12 19.37
N VAL A 165 -8.40 0.84 18.25
CA VAL A 165 -7.26 0.99 17.34
C VAL A 165 -6.34 2.09 17.87
N MET A 166 -5.12 1.72 18.23
CA MET A 166 -4.09 2.65 18.72
C MET A 166 -3.26 3.23 17.58
N ALA A 167 -2.89 2.40 16.61
CA ALA A 167 -2.11 2.81 15.46
C ALA A 167 -2.29 1.81 14.32
N PHE A 168 -2.08 2.25 13.08
CA PHE A 168 -1.95 1.35 11.95
C PHE A 168 -1.00 1.91 10.90
N THR A 169 -0.47 1.03 10.08
CA THR A 169 0.38 1.39 8.94
C THR A 169 0.28 0.35 7.84
N SER A 170 0.50 0.75 6.59
CA SER A 170 0.60 -0.21 5.48
C SER A 170 1.64 -1.28 5.78
N ALA A 171 1.33 -2.51 5.40
CA ALA A 171 2.18 -3.67 5.61
C ALA A 171 3.45 -3.62 4.75
N LYS A 172 4.41 -4.50 5.01
CA LYS A 172 5.56 -4.72 4.13
C LYS A 172 5.12 -5.31 2.79
N GLY A 173 5.97 -5.19 1.77
CA GLY A 173 5.72 -5.75 0.44
C GLY A 173 5.36 -7.24 0.47
N ILE A 174 6.08 -8.03 1.28
CA ILE A 174 5.84 -9.47 1.48
C ILE A 174 4.51 -9.79 2.16
N ASP A 175 3.96 -8.86 2.93
CA ASP A 175 2.72 -9.00 3.70
C ASP A 175 1.53 -8.27 3.06
N GLY A 176 1.61 -7.96 1.76
CA GLY A 176 0.55 -7.31 0.99
C GLY A 176 0.83 -5.83 0.63
N GLY A 177 1.87 -5.21 1.20
CA GLY A 177 2.28 -3.85 0.87
C GLY A 177 1.19 -2.82 1.10
N THR A 178 0.94 -1.98 0.09
CA THR A 178 -0.10 -0.94 0.14
C THR A 178 -1.53 -1.49 0.04
N GLY A 179 -1.69 -2.81 -0.12
CA GLY A 179 -2.98 -3.51 -0.12
C GLY A 179 -3.37 -4.11 1.24
N ALA A 180 -2.50 -4.00 2.25
CA ALA A 180 -2.74 -4.48 3.60
C ALA A 180 -2.24 -3.49 4.65
N VAL A 181 -2.76 -3.58 5.87
CA VAL A 181 -2.34 -2.78 7.03
C VAL A 181 -2.09 -3.65 8.24
N TYR A 182 -1.04 -3.33 9.00
CA TYR A 182 -0.89 -3.79 10.37
C TYR A 182 -1.63 -2.83 11.30
N VAL A 183 -2.41 -3.38 12.18
CA VAL A 183 -3.22 -2.61 13.15
C VAL A 183 -2.79 -3.01 14.56
N LEU A 184 -2.43 -2.00 15.34
CA LEU A 184 -2.11 -2.16 16.75
C LEU A 184 -3.35 -1.84 17.57
N LEU A 185 -3.80 -2.79 18.37
CA LEU A 185 -4.97 -2.69 19.23
C LEU A 185 -4.56 -2.30 20.66
N ARG A 186 -5.50 -1.73 21.37
CA ARG A 186 -5.40 -1.51 22.81
C ARG A 186 -5.42 -2.87 23.50
N GLY A 187 -4.49 -3.10 24.39
CA GLY A 187 -4.45 -4.27 25.28
C GLY A 187 -4.82 -3.90 26.67
#